data_30fd70bf85610aece0af48610638abaa
#
_entry.id   30fd70bf85610aece0af48610638abaa
#
_cell.length_a   1.000
_cell.length_b   1.000
_cell.length_c   1.000
_cell.angle_alpha   90.00
_cell.angle_beta   90.00
_cell.angle_gamma   90.00
#
_symmetry.space_group_name_H-M   'P 1'
#
loop_
_entity.id
_entity.type
_entity.pdbx_description
1 polymer ?
#
loop_
_entity_poly.entity_id
_entity_poly.type
_entity_poly.pdbx_seq_one_letter_code
_entity_poly.pdbx_strand_id
1 'polypeptide(L)'
;LVTGQKKGLGDAYKRGFKYALNDLQADLIFQMDSDGQHDTSLIPHFVSYIEEGRDVVIGSRFVEGGTTPDFSFSRLLMSKVGNLLVRYVGGITQVKDCTSGYRAIRASYLKELDFSYLSTRGYSFQSSLICDLAWRGANISEIPIEFSSRQGGDSKLALRDQIEFLLNIPRLGFRNLEDFMKYSLVGVSGVFVNLGLYLFLTRYYEISEVVAP
;
A
#
# COMPACT_ATOMS: atom_id res chain seq x y z
N LEU A 1 12.33 -22.84 6.57
CA LEU A 1 11.70 -22.75 5.24
C LEU A 1 10.19 -22.93 5.38
N VAL A 2 9.41 -21.93 4.99
CA VAL A 2 7.94 -22.01 5.00
C VAL A 2 7.47 -22.51 3.64
N THR A 3 6.87 -23.69 3.60
CA THR A 3 6.36 -24.31 2.37
C THR A 3 4.84 -24.33 2.34
N GLY A 4 4.24 -24.56 1.19
CA GLY A 4 2.79 -24.66 1.03
C GLY A 4 2.34 -24.80 -0.41
N GLN A 5 1.04 -24.91 -0.64
CA GLN A 5 0.50 -24.99 -1.99
C GLN A 5 0.78 -23.70 -2.78
N LYS A 6 1.04 -23.84 -4.09
CA LYS A 6 1.29 -22.71 -4.98
C LYS A 6 -0.01 -21.99 -5.30
N LYS A 7 -0.32 -20.93 -4.53
CA LYS A 7 -1.53 -20.10 -4.68
C LYS A 7 -1.24 -18.66 -5.15
N GLY A 8 -0.02 -18.38 -5.55
CA GLY A 8 0.46 -17.06 -6.01
C GLY A 8 1.41 -16.40 -5.03
N LEU A 9 2.05 -15.31 -5.52
CA LEU A 9 3.09 -14.58 -4.79
C LEU A 9 2.57 -14.00 -3.47
N GLY A 10 1.42 -13.36 -3.50
CA GLY A 10 0.83 -12.75 -2.30
C GLY A 10 0.52 -13.76 -1.20
N ASP A 11 0.07 -14.98 -1.54
CA ASP A 11 -0.15 -16.03 -0.55
C ASP A 11 1.17 -16.52 0.07
N ALA A 12 2.24 -16.58 -0.72
CA ALA A 12 3.58 -16.91 -0.21
C ALA A 12 4.07 -15.85 0.80
N TYR A 13 3.92 -14.55 0.47
CA TYR A 13 4.27 -13.47 1.39
C TYR A 13 3.42 -13.47 2.66
N LYS A 14 2.11 -13.67 2.56
CA LYS A 14 1.23 -13.77 3.73
C LYS A 14 1.65 -14.87 4.69
N ARG A 15 2.01 -16.04 4.18
CA ARG A 15 2.55 -17.14 5.00
C ARG A 15 3.89 -16.78 5.64
N GLY A 16 4.79 -16.18 4.83
CA GLY A 16 6.08 -15.73 5.34
C GLY A 16 5.95 -14.69 6.45
N PHE A 17 5.08 -13.69 6.26
CA PHE A 17 4.81 -12.68 7.28
C PHE A 17 4.23 -13.30 8.56
N LYS A 18 3.22 -14.18 8.45
CA LYS A 18 2.65 -14.86 9.62
C LYS A 18 3.71 -15.66 10.38
N TYR A 19 4.57 -16.38 9.69
CA TYR A 19 5.65 -17.14 10.31
C TYR A 19 6.67 -16.20 10.97
N ALA A 20 7.10 -15.15 10.28
CA ALA A 20 8.03 -14.18 10.85
C ALA A 20 7.47 -13.49 12.11
N LEU A 21 6.19 -13.15 12.11
CA LEU A 21 5.53 -12.48 13.22
C LEU A 21 5.25 -13.41 14.41
N ASN A 22 4.74 -14.61 14.15
CA ASN A 22 4.22 -15.49 15.21
C ASN A 22 5.29 -16.45 15.74
N ASP A 23 6.09 -17.02 14.84
CA ASP A 23 7.06 -18.07 15.20
C ASP A 23 8.46 -17.49 15.49
N LEU A 24 8.90 -16.51 14.67
CA LEU A 24 10.21 -15.89 14.83
C LEU A 24 10.19 -14.65 15.72
N GLN A 25 9.03 -14.09 16.02
CA GLN A 25 8.87 -12.84 16.78
C GLN A 25 9.73 -11.70 16.21
N ALA A 26 9.83 -11.62 14.89
CA ALA A 26 10.69 -10.68 14.21
C ALA A 26 10.22 -9.22 14.44
N ASP A 27 11.17 -8.30 14.65
CA ASP A 27 10.92 -6.86 14.79
C ASP A 27 10.98 -6.14 13.44
N LEU A 28 11.74 -6.68 12.51
CA LEU A 28 11.92 -6.17 11.16
C LEU A 28 11.81 -7.31 10.14
N ILE A 29 11.05 -7.08 9.07
CA ILE A 29 10.85 -8.07 8.03
C ILE A 29 11.29 -7.50 6.69
N PHE A 30 12.20 -8.24 6.02
CA PHE A 30 12.58 -7.94 4.65
C PHE A 30 11.75 -8.74 3.67
N GLN A 31 11.26 -8.04 2.67
CA GLN A 31 10.61 -8.59 1.49
C GLN A 31 11.56 -8.41 0.30
N MET A 32 11.89 -9.47 -0.38
CA MET A 32 12.73 -9.43 -1.58
C MET A 32 12.49 -10.66 -2.46
N ASP A 33 12.72 -10.52 -3.75
CA ASP A 33 12.67 -11.64 -4.69
C ASP A 33 13.99 -12.43 -4.63
N SER A 34 13.91 -13.75 -4.83
CA SER A 34 15.05 -14.67 -4.74
C SER A 34 15.73 -14.94 -6.09
N ASP A 35 15.49 -14.11 -7.09
CA ASP A 35 15.98 -14.29 -8.47
C ASP A 35 17.29 -13.54 -8.79
N GLY A 36 17.89 -12.94 -7.76
CA GLY A 36 19.15 -12.21 -7.87
C GLY A 36 19.03 -10.80 -8.41
N GLN A 37 17.82 -10.28 -8.61
CA GLN A 37 17.61 -8.91 -9.12
C GLN A 37 17.78 -7.82 -8.03
N HIS A 38 17.75 -8.19 -6.76
CA HIS A 38 17.90 -7.27 -5.65
C HIS A 38 19.30 -7.34 -5.05
N ASP A 39 19.96 -6.21 -4.97
CA ASP A 39 21.29 -6.07 -4.38
C ASP A 39 21.21 -6.20 -2.85
N THR A 40 21.69 -7.32 -2.33
CA THR A 40 21.71 -7.58 -0.88
C THR A 40 22.68 -6.70 -0.11
N SER A 41 23.65 -6.05 -0.77
CA SER A 41 24.57 -5.12 -0.13
C SER A 41 23.88 -3.87 0.39
N LEU A 42 22.67 -3.56 -0.11
CA LEU A 42 21.85 -2.44 0.37
C LEU A 42 21.10 -2.74 1.68
N ILE A 43 21.03 -4.00 2.14
CA ILE A 43 20.29 -4.35 3.37
C ILE A 43 20.71 -3.50 4.58
N PRO A 44 22.02 -3.26 4.86
CA PRO A 44 22.40 -2.37 5.96
C PRO A 44 21.86 -0.94 5.81
N HIS A 45 21.74 -0.45 4.58
CA HIS A 45 21.18 0.88 4.29
C HIS A 45 19.68 0.93 4.61
N PHE A 46 18.92 -0.12 4.26
CA PHE A 46 17.52 -0.21 4.69
C PHE A 46 17.39 -0.21 6.23
N VAL A 47 18.26 -0.95 6.92
CA VAL A 47 18.26 -1.02 8.38
C VAL A 47 18.52 0.34 9.01
N SER A 48 19.50 1.11 8.50
CA SER A 48 19.80 2.44 9.04
C SER A 48 18.59 3.39 8.96
N TYR A 49 17.85 3.38 7.85
CA TYR A 49 16.62 4.18 7.74
C TYR A 49 15.54 3.75 8.74
N ILE A 50 15.43 2.45 9.00
CA ILE A 50 14.52 1.94 10.03
C ILE A 50 14.97 2.42 11.42
N GLU A 51 16.27 2.38 11.73
CA GLU A 51 16.83 2.88 12.99
C GLU A 51 16.62 4.39 13.17
N GLU A 52 16.64 5.15 12.08
CA GLU A 52 16.32 6.58 12.04
C GLU A 52 14.81 6.90 12.23
N GLY A 53 13.98 5.89 12.48
CA GLY A 53 12.55 6.08 12.77
C GLY A 53 11.63 5.94 11.57
N ARG A 54 12.09 5.33 10.47
CA ARG A 54 11.19 4.93 9.39
C ARG A 54 10.50 3.62 9.74
N ASP A 55 9.26 3.48 9.29
CA ASP A 55 8.48 2.26 9.53
C ASP A 55 8.55 1.31 8.34
N VAL A 56 8.66 1.89 7.15
CA VAL A 56 8.80 1.16 5.88
C VAL A 56 9.86 1.83 5.02
N VAL A 57 10.77 1.04 4.49
CA VAL A 57 11.75 1.48 3.50
C VAL A 57 11.58 0.67 2.23
N ILE A 58 11.49 1.35 1.09
CA ILE A 58 11.28 0.74 -0.24
C ILE A 58 12.52 0.96 -1.09
N GLY A 59 13.03 -0.10 -1.69
CA GLY A 59 13.98 0.00 -2.80
C GLY A 59 13.25 0.46 -4.05
N SER A 60 13.44 1.69 -4.44
CA SER A 60 12.67 2.36 -5.48
C SER A 60 13.47 2.55 -6.77
N ARG A 61 12.84 2.21 -7.88
CA ARG A 61 13.39 2.42 -9.23
C ARG A 61 13.11 3.82 -9.76
N PHE A 62 12.24 4.59 -9.08
CA PHE A 62 11.68 5.84 -9.60
C PHE A 62 12.00 7.07 -8.75
N VAL A 63 12.81 6.92 -7.73
CA VAL A 63 13.46 8.05 -7.04
C VAL A 63 14.73 8.47 -7.76
N GLU A 64 15.26 9.63 -7.42
CA GLU A 64 16.54 10.09 -7.95
C GLU A 64 17.65 9.06 -7.64
N GLY A 65 18.43 8.69 -8.66
CA GLY A 65 19.43 7.61 -8.58
C GLY A 65 18.88 6.18 -8.81
N GLY A 66 17.57 5.98 -8.82
CA GLY A 66 16.97 4.69 -9.17
C GLY A 66 17.02 4.44 -10.69
N THR A 67 17.30 3.20 -11.10
CA THR A 67 17.45 2.85 -12.52
C THR A 67 16.82 1.53 -12.90
N THR A 68 16.49 1.39 -14.18
CA THR A 68 15.95 0.16 -14.80
C THR A 68 16.63 -0.06 -16.16
N PRO A 69 17.94 -0.38 -16.19
CA PRO A 69 18.73 -0.35 -17.41
C PRO A 69 18.19 -1.29 -18.51
N ASP A 70 17.60 -2.40 -18.13
CA ASP A 70 17.15 -3.43 -19.07
C ASP A 70 15.64 -3.36 -19.39
N PHE A 71 14.94 -2.32 -18.95
CA PHE A 71 13.52 -2.20 -19.30
C PHE A 71 13.34 -1.69 -20.73
N SER A 72 12.53 -2.41 -21.52
CA SER A 72 12.03 -1.84 -22.77
C SER A 72 11.19 -0.57 -22.48
N PHE A 73 11.12 0.33 -23.45
CA PHE A 73 10.32 1.55 -23.32
C PHE A 73 8.86 1.27 -22.92
N SER A 74 8.24 0.27 -23.53
CA SER A 74 6.87 -0.13 -23.20
C SER A 74 6.73 -0.63 -21.76
N ARG A 75 7.68 -1.43 -21.28
CA ARG A 75 7.70 -1.93 -19.91
C ARG A 75 7.88 -0.78 -18.90
N LEU A 76 8.79 0.15 -19.20
CA LEU A 76 9.01 1.34 -18.38
C LEU A 76 7.76 2.22 -18.30
N LEU A 77 7.14 2.48 -19.45
CA LEU A 77 5.90 3.28 -19.54
C LEU A 77 4.77 2.62 -18.74
N MET A 78 4.52 1.34 -18.94
CA MET A 78 3.50 0.58 -18.19
C MET A 78 3.76 0.62 -16.68
N SER A 79 5.01 0.45 -16.26
CA SER A 79 5.39 0.51 -14.85
C SER A 79 5.17 1.89 -14.25
N LYS A 80 5.54 2.96 -14.96
CA LYS A 80 5.30 4.35 -14.52
C LYS A 80 3.81 4.69 -14.45
N VAL A 81 3.04 4.32 -15.47
CA VAL A 81 1.59 4.54 -15.49
C VAL A 81 0.90 3.76 -14.38
N GLY A 82 1.27 2.49 -14.17
CA GLY A 82 0.75 1.67 -13.08
C GLY A 82 1.02 2.29 -11.70
N ASN A 83 2.24 2.76 -11.47
CA ASN A 83 2.59 3.46 -10.23
C ASN A 83 1.81 4.77 -10.07
N LEU A 84 1.66 5.55 -11.14
CA LEU A 84 0.88 6.77 -11.13
C LEU A 84 -0.58 6.52 -10.72
N LEU A 85 -1.20 5.51 -11.31
CA LEU A 85 -2.58 5.13 -10.99
C LEU A 85 -2.71 4.70 -9.51
N VAL A 86 -1.84 3.85 -9.01
CA VAL A 86 -1.85 3.42 -7.59
C VAL A 86 -1.68 4.63 -6.66
N ARG A 87 -0.76 5.52 -6.96
CA ARG A 87 -0.47 6.72 -6.15
C ARG A 87 -1.68 7.64 -6.03
N TYR A 88 -2.31 7.98 -7.14
CA TYR A 88 -3.42 8.93 -7.13
C TYR A 88 -4.73 8.29 -6.69
N VAL A 89 -5.06 7.10 -7.17
CA VAL A 89 -6.30 6.40 -6.80
C VAL A 89 -6.22 5.88 -5.37
N GLY A 90 -5.06 5.36 -4.95
CA GLY A 90 -4.81 4.91 -3.58
C GLY A 90 -4.54 6.05 -2.58
N GLY A 91 -4.37 7.30 -3.04
CA GLY A 91 -4.12 8.44 -2.16
C GLY A 91 -2.74 8.41 -1.46
N ILE A 92 -1.74 7.74 -2.06
CA ILE A 92 -0.38 7.59 -1.50
C ILE A 92 0.67 8.30 -2.36
N THR A 93 0.44 9.56 -2.67
CA THR A 93 1.27 10.34 -3.62
C THR A 93 2.73 10.49 -3.20
N GLN A 94 3.04 10.33 -1.92
CA GLN A 94 4.39 10.37 -1.36
C GLN A 94 5.28 9.19 -1.78
N VAL A 95 4.70 8.04 -2.17
CA VAL A 95 5.43 6.86 -2.62
C VAL A 95 5.55 6.86 -4.14
N LYS A 96 6.75 6.75 -4.69
CA LYS A 96 7.00 6.74 -6.14
C LYS A 96 6.98 5.33 -6.74
N ASP A 97 7.41 4.32 -6.00
CA ASP A 97 7.44 2.92 -6.44
C ASP A 97 6.56 2.00 -5.59
N CYS A 98 5.27 1.98 -5.90
CA CYS A 98 4.28 1.17 -5.21
C CYS A 98 4.35 -0.33 -5.56
N THR A 99 5.09 -0.69 -6.60
CA THR A 99 5.16 -2.07 -7.14
C THR A 99 6.47 -2.78 -6.84
N SER A 100 7.45 -2.12 -6.25
CA SER A 100 8.70 -2.74 -5.84
C SER A 100 8.46 -3.85 -4.82
N GLY A 101 9.11 -4.99 -4.99
CA GLY A 101 9.11 -6.10 -4.04
C GLY A 101 10.25 -6.06 -3.03
N TYR A 102 11.11 -5.05 -3.08
CA TYR A 102 12.26 -4.92 -2.18
C TYR A 102 11.93 -3.91 -1.08
N ARG A 103 11.63 -4.40 0.12
CA ARG A 103 11.14 -3.59 1.22
C ARG A 103 11.66 -4.09 2.56
N ALA A 104 11.94 -3.15 3.48
CA ALA A 104 12.05 -3.40 4.90
C ALA A 104 10.80 -2.84 5.59
N ILE A 105 10.17 -3.62 6.47
CA ILE A 105 8.90 -3.26 7.11
C ILE A 105 8.99 -3.59 8.60
N ARG A 106 8.71 -2.62 9.47
CA ARG A 106 8.56 -2.87 10.91
C ARG A 106 7.43 -3.86 11.16
N ALA A 107 7.69 -4.87 11.96
CA ALA A 107 6.73 -5.93 12.25
C ALA A 107 5.45 -5.41 12.93
N SER A 108 5.51 -4.33 13.70
CA SER A 108 4.35 -3.70 14.33
C SER A 108 3.26 -3.35 13.33
N TYR A 109 3.62 -2.75 12.18
CA TYR A 109 2.67 -2.41 11.13
C TYR A 109 2.06 -3.62 10.43
N LEU A 110 2.82 -4.72 10.31
CA LEU A 110 2.31 -5.96 9.72
C LEU A 110 1.40 -6.74 10.67
N LYS A 111 1.61 -6.64 11.99
CA LYS A 111 0.74 -7.27 13.02
C LYS A 111 -0.68 -6.74 12.97
N GLU A 112 -0.85 -5.47 12.64
CA GLU A 112 -2.14 -4.80 12.57
C GLU A 112 -2.88 -5.03 11.26
N LEU A 113 -2.23 -5.62 10.24
CA LEU A 113 -2.83 -5.81 8.92
C LEU A 113 -3.82 -6.97 8.90
N ASP A 114 -5.00 -6.71 8.36
CA ASP A 114 -5.89 -7.77 7.94
C ASP A 114 -5.49 -8.28 6.54
N PHE A 115 -4.76 -9.38 6.53
CA PHE A 115 -4.30 -10.01 5.28
C PHE A 115 -5.42 -10.54 4.37
N SER A 116 -6.69 -10.58 4.83
CA SER A 116 -7.82 -11.05 4.02
C SER A 116 -8.14 -10.08 2.88
N TYR A 117 -7.95 -8.78 3.11
CA TYR A 117 -8.23 -7.73 2.13
C TYR A 117 -7.12 -7.52 1.09
N LEU A 118 -5.91 -8.04 1.35
CA LEU A 118 -4.82 -7.89 0.39
C LEU A 118 -5.02 -8.79 -0.82
N SER A 119 -4.82 -8.27 -2.01
CA SER A 119 -4.78 -9.08 -3.23
C SER A 119 -3.78 -10.22 -3.08
N THR A 120 -4.09 -11.38 -3.66
CA THR A 120 -3.25 -12.58 -3.53
C THR A 120 -2.22 -12.72 -4.63
N ARG A 121 -2.20 -11.86 -5.64
CA ARG A 121 -1.39 -12.08 -6.84
C ARG A 121 -0.46 -10.89 -7.15
N GLY A 122 0.78 -11.23 -7.51
CA GLY A 122 1.76 -10.38 -8.15
C GLY A 122 1.83 -8.93 -7.70
N TYR A 123 1.78 -8.01 -8.64
CA TYR A 123 1.85 -6.57 -8.40
C TYR A 123 0.66 -6.01 -7.62
N SER A 124 -0.51 -6.63 -7.75
CA SER A 124 -1.69 -6.26 -6.97
C SER A 124 -1.46 -6.43 -5.47
N PHE A 125 -0.72 -7.47 -5.06
CA PHE A 125 -0.32 -7.65 -3.67
C PHE A 125 0.59 -6.53 -3.20
N GLN A 126 1.63 -6.19 -3.98
CA GLN A 126 2.60 -5.17 -3.60
C GLN A 126 1.97 -3.79 -3.46
N SER A 127 1.12 -3.42 -4.40
CA SER A 127 0.40 -2.14 -4.37
C SER A 127 -0.62 -2.08 -3.24
N SER A 128 -1.37 -3.16 -2.98
CA SER A 128 -2.32 -3.21 -1.87
C SER A 128 -1.61 -3.12 -0.52
N LEU A 129 -0.50 -3.85 -0.34
CA LEU A 129 0.28 -3.81 0.90
C LEU A 129 0.77 -2.40 1.22
N ILE A 130 1.37 -1.71 0.23
CA ILE A 130 1.93 -0.38 0.49
C ILE A 130 0.84 0.67 0.74
N CYS A 131 -0.32 0.55 0.09
CA CYS A 131 -1.47 1.40 0.39
C CYS A 131 -1.97 1.18 1.83
N ASP A 132 -2.13 -0.07 2.27
CA ASP A 132 -2.56 -0.39 3.63
C ASP A 132 -1.60 0.16 4.69
N LEU A 133 -0.28 0.02 4.47
CA LEU A 133 0.73 0.57 5.37
C LEU A 133 0.67 2.10 5.42
N ALA A 134 0.53 2.75 4.28
CA ALA A 134 0.42 4.21 4.18
C ALA A 134 -0.86 4.75 4.85
N TRP A 135 -2.01 4.11 4.65
CA TRP A 135 -3.29 4.51 5.27
C TRP A 135 -3.28 4.35 6.80
N ARG A 136 -2.43 3.49 7.33
CA ARG A 136 -2.19 3.34 8.78
C ARG A 136 -1.19 4.35 9.33
N GLY A 137 -0.73 5.28 8.49
CA GLY A 137 0.18 6.34 8.89
C GLY A 137 1.65 5.91 8.99
N ALA A 138 2.06 4.81 8.34
CA ALA A 138 3.45 4.39 8.31
C ALA A 138 4.34 5.48 7.71
N ASN A 139 5.45 5.78 8.39
CA ASN A 139 6.48 6.68 7.90
C ASN A 139 7.33 5.95 6.85
N ILE A 140 7.02 6.21 5.56
CA ILE A 140 7.60 5.51 4.41
C ILE A 140 8.73 6.32 3.80
N SER A 141 9.87 5.68 3.56
CA SER A 141 10.97 6.23 2.78
C SER A 141 11.31 5.34 1.60
N GLU A 142 11.92 5.94 0.59
CA GLU A 142 12.40 5.23 -0.59
C GLU A 142 13.90 5.47 -0.76
N ILE A 143 14.64 4.41 -1.04
CA ILE A 143 16.06 4.47 -1.41
C ILE A 143 16.23 4.04 -2.85
N PRO A 144 17.15 4.66 -3.62
CA PRO A 144 17.37 4.28 -5.00
C PRO A 144 17.92 2.88 -5.12
N ILE A 145 17.42 2.12 -6.09
CA ILE A 145 17.97 0.83 -6.48
C ILE A 145 18.17 0.77 -8.00
N GLU A 146 19.16 0.02 -8.40
CA GLU A 146 19.26 -0.48 -9.77
C GLU A 146 18.50 -1.80 -9.87
N PHE A 147 17.58 -1.89 -10.81
CA PHE A 147 16.79 -3.09 -11.04
C PHE A 147 17.11 -3.64 -12.44
N SER A 148 18.07 -4.54 -12.46
CA SER A 148 18.56 -5.18 -13.69
C SER A 148 17.72 -6.39 -14.11
N SER A 149 17.97 -6.93 -15.30
CA SER A 149 17.32 -8.14 -15.76
C SER A 149 17.77 -9.36 -14.95
N ARG A 150 16.90 -10.36 -14.90
CA ARG A 150 17.21 -11.63 -14.22
C ARG A 150 18.41 -12.32 -14.85
N GLN A 151 19.23 -12.96 -14.03
CA GLN A 151 20.35 -13.78 -14.51
C GLN A 151 19.90 -15.07 -15.22
N GLY A 152 18.58 -15.36 -15.26
CA GLY A 152 18.01 -16.50 -15.98
C GLY A 152 16.47 -16.53 -15.92
N GLY A 153 15.85 -16.95 -17.02
CA GLY A 153 14.41 -17.15 -17.16
C GLY A 153 13.64 -15.95 -17.71
N ASP A 154 12.56 -16.24 -18.44
CA ASP A 154 11.69 -15.25 -19.03
C ASP A 154 10.77 -14.59 -17.99
N SER A 155 10.41 -13.33 -18.23
CA SER A 155 9.42 -12.62 -17.42
C SER A 155 8.06 -13.33 -17.48
N LYS A 156 7.62 -13.91 -16.38
CA LYS A 156 6.31 -14.59 -16.27
C LYS A 156 5.15 -13.62 -16.05
N LEU A 157 5.29 -12.35 -16.45
CA LEU A 157 4.19 -11.39 -16.43
C LEU A 157 3.14 -11.80 -17.45
N ALA A 158 2.20 -12.63 -17.02
CA ALA A 158 1.07 -12.99 -17.84
C ALA A 158 0.14 -11.78 -18.01
N LEU A 159 -0.50 -11.67 -19.15
CA LEU A 159 -1.55 -10.66 -19.41
C LEU A 159 -2.61 -10.66 -18.28
N ARG A 160 -2.88 -11.82 -17.71
CA ARG A 160 -3.77 -11.99 -16.57
C ARG A 160 -3.35 -11.19 -15.34
N ASP A 161 -2.04 -11.14 -15.03
CA ASP A 161 -1.54 -10.40 -13.87
C ASP A 161 -1.67 -8.88 -14.08
N GLN A 162 -1.53 -8.42 -15.32
CA GLN A 162 -1.76 -7.02 -15.68
C GLN A 162 -3.23 -6.62 -15.56
N ILE A 163 -4.14 -7.48 -16.04
CA ILE A 163 -5.59 -7.26 -15.91
C ILE A 163 -5.98 -7.26 -14.42
N GLU A 164 -5.48 -8.21 -13.62
CA GLU A 164 -5.76 -8.24 -12.19
C GLU A 164 -5.25 -7.00 -11.48
N PHE A 165 -4.07 -6.51 -11.85
CA PHE A 165 -3.53 -5.26 -11.33
C PHE A 165 -4.47 -4.08 -11.65
N LEU A 166 -4.92 -3.94 -12.89
CA LEU A 166 -5.85 -2.88 -13.29
C LEU A 166 -7.19 -2.98 -12.56
N LEU A 167 -7.73 -4.19 -12.38
CA LEU A 167 -8.97 -4.41 -11.62
C LEU A 167 -8.82 -4.14 -10.11
N ASN A 168 -7.60 -4.18 -9.59
CA ASN A 168 -7.34 -3.84 -8.19
C ASN A 168 -7.34 -2.33 -7.93
N ILE A 169 -7.03 -1.50 -8.94
CA ILE A 169 -6.94 -0.03 -8.78
C ILE A 169 -8.25 0.59 -8.27
N PRO A 170 -9.44 0.30 -8.84
CA PRO A 170 -10.71 0.79 -8.30
C PRO A 170 -10.94 0.37 -6.84
N ARG A 171 -10.54 -0.85 -6.47
CA ARG A 171 -10.67 -1.33 -5.07
C ARG A 171 -9.83 -0.49 -4.10
N LEU A 172 -8.63 -0.08 -4.51
CA LEU A 172 -7.80 0.84 -3.72
C LEU A 172 -8.49 2.20 -3.58
N GLY A 173 -9.10 2.71 -4.66
CA GLY A 173 -9.86 3.96 -4.62
C GLY A 173 -11.06 3.91 -3.68
N PHE A 174 -11.84 2.85 -3.73
CA PHE A 174 -12.98 2.67 -2.81
C PHE A 174 -12.52 2.61 -1.35
N ARG A 175 -11.44 1.91 -1.05
CA ARG A 175 -10.90 1.84 0.32
C ARG A 175 -10.36 3.19 0.79
N ASN A 176 -9.69 3.94 -0.07
CA ASN A 176 -9.22 5.30 0.22
C ASN A 176 -10.39 6.27 0.51
N LEU A 177 -11.52 6.09 -0.18
CA LEU A 177 -12.72 6.92 -0.02
C LEU A 177 -13.66 6.42 1.09
N GLU A 178 -13.48 5.22 1.61
CA GLU A 178 -14.41 4.62 2.58
C GLU A 178 -14.59 5.48 3.82
N ASP A 179 -13.52 5.99 4.39
CA ASP A 179 -13.59 6.85 5.57
C ASP A 179 -14.21 8.22 5.23
N PHE A 180 -13.86 8.81 4.09
CA PHE A 180 -14.49 10.03 3.63
C PHE A 180 -16.01 9.85 3.46
N MET A 181 -16.46 8.74 2.88
CA MET A 181 -17.88 8.44 2.74
C MET A 181 -18.58 8.24 4.09
N LYS A 182 -17.93 7.54 5.04
CA LYS A 182 -18.45 7.37 6.41
C LYS A 182 -18.62 8.72 7.11
N TYR A 183 -17.60 9.56 7.10
CA TYR A 183 -17.66 10.91 7.71
C TYR A 183 -18.68 11.81 7.02
N SER A 184 -18.77 11.76 5.69
CA SER A 184 -19.76 12.51 4.93
C SER A 184 -21.18 12.10 5.29
N LEU A 185 -21.43 10.80 5.44
CA LEU A 185 -22.75 10.29 5.86
C LEU A 185 -23.11 10.75 7.27
N VAL A 186 -22.18 10.69 8.21
CA VAL A 186 -22.37 11.18 9.58
C VAL A 186 -22.62 12.69 9.58
N GLY A 187 -21.85 13.47 8.81
CA GLY A 187 -22.05 14.92 8.70
C GLY A 187 -23.43 15.27 8.14
N VAL A 188 -23.83 14.63 7.06
CA VAL A 188 -25.17 14.84 6.45
C VAL A 188 -26.28 14.43 7.42
N SER A 189 -26.17 13.29 8.11
CA SER A 189 -27.16 12.88 9.10
C SER A 189 -27.27 13.86 10.27
N GLY A 190 -26.13 14.41 10.72
CA GLY A 190 -26.09 15.44 11.74
C GLY A 190 -26.85 16.71 11.34
N VAL A 191 -26.73 17.15 10.09
CA VAL A 191 -27.50 18.27 9.55
C VAL A 191 -29.00 18.01 9.61
N PHE A 192 -29.45 16.82 9.19
CA PHE A 192 -30.88 16.47 9.27
C PHE A 192 -31.40 16.40 10.69
N VAL A 193 -30.64 15.82 11.63
CA VAL A 193 -31.01 15.76 13.04
C VAL A 193 -31.09 17.18 13.63
N ASN A 194 -30.12 18.02 13.36
CA ASN A 194 -30.09 19.41 13.87
C ASN A 194 -31.23 20.22 13.29
N LEU A 195 -31.48 20.15 11.99
CA LEU A 195 -32.60 20.86 11.36
C LEU A 195 -33.94 20.34 11.87
N GLY A 196 -34.10 19.03 12.01
CA GLY A 196 -35.33 18.43 12.57
C GLY A 196 -35.58 18.85 14.00
N LEU A 197 -34.55 18.89 14.86
CA LEU A 197 -34.64 19.35 16.22
C LEU A 197 -34.95 20.85 16.28
N TYR A 198 -34.31 21.67 15.46
CA TYR A 198 -34.60 23.10 15.35
C TYR A 198 -36.05 23.34 14.97
N LEU A 199 -36.56 22.72 13.93
CA LEU A 199 -37.95 22.87 13.49
C LEU A 199 -38.95 22.33 14.53
N PHE A 200 -38.63 21.26 15.24
CA PHE A 200 -39.44 20.74 16.34
C PHE A 200 -39.51 21.73 17.48
N LEU A 201 -38.38 22.26 17.96
CA LEU A 201 -38.32 23.17 19.06
C LEU A 201 -39.00 24.52 18.74
N THR A 202 -38.78 25.07 17.56
CA THR A 202 -39.39 26.35 17.14
C THR A 202 -40.90 26.21 16.95
N ARG A 203 -41.39 25.09 16.44
CA ARG A 203 -42.81 24.87 16.16
C ARG A 203 -43.62 24.40 17.37
N TYR A 204 -42.99 23.62 18.29
CA TYR A 204 -43.70 23.01 19.42
C TYR A 204 -43.58 23.80 20.70
N TYR A 205 -42.45 24.51 20.92
CA TYR A 205 -42.22 25.28 22.13
C TYR A 205 -42.33 26.81 21.94
N GLU A 206 -42.73 27.27 20.74
CA GLU A 206 -42.79 28.71 20.42
C GLU A 206 -41.53 29.48 20.85
N ILE A 207 -40.39 28.81 20.87
CA ILE A 207 -39.13 29.47 21.18
C ILE A 207 -38.86 30.43 20.02
N SER A 208 -39.20 31.70 20.24
CA SER A 208 -38.92 32.77 19.30
C SER A 208 -37.43 32.76 18.97
N GLU A 209 -37.10 33.02 17.71
CA GLU A 209 -35.74 33.14 17.23
C GLU A 209 -34.92 34.04 18.17
N VAL A 210 -34.22 33.44 19.12
CA VAL A 210 -33.20 34.14 19.88
C VAL A 210 -32.00 34.25 18.94
N VAL A 211 -31.99 35.41 18.34
CA VAL A 211 -30.89 35.96 17.58
C VAL A 211 -29.59 35.69 18.31
N ALA A 212 -28.70 34.90 17.68
CA ALA A 212 -27.29 34.94 18.03
C ALA A 212 -26.71 36.26 17.52
N PRO A 213 -25.92 36.94 18.32
CA PRO A 213 -25.25 38.18 17.95
C PRO A 213 -24.22 37.97 16.85
#